data_3b6285c68941c6cf92d6827e312956cb
#
_entry.id   3b6285c68941c6cf92d6827e312956cb
#
_cell.length_a   1.000
_cell.length_b   1.000
_cell.length_c   1.000
_cell.angle_alpha   90.00
_cell.angle_beta   90.00
_cell.angle_gamma   90.00
#
_symmetry.space_group_name_H-M   'P 1'
#
loop_
_entity.id
_entity.type
_entity.pdbx_description
1 polymer ?
#
loop_
_entity_poly.entity_id
_entity_poly.type
_entity_poly.pdbx_seq_one_letter_code
_entity_poly.pdbx_strand_id
1 'polypeptide(L)'
;MRSLLNFSERALRFAGNTLLRASQRITPLPKLTADERKLLARNERFRDIHRGRRAFVIGTGPSLQTQNLAPLGDEITFTLSAFWKHPIVKQWEPTYYCFSDPLLFDGSQPMREFFARVVSHVPHATFFLPLEAREVVTRQNLLPGDQIYYFAPHGDLAVMDVPELDLTTFIPGVMNVAQVCIMLAIYMGASPIFLLGLDHDWLSHQNEVKHFYSGHAGLEEHPELRPVLSDWSYKFLMECQLTGWNAYESLLRLSERQGIRIVNATAGGFLDVFARANYEELIQTR
;
A
#
# COMPACT_ATOMS: atom_id res chain seq x y z
N MET A 1 25.74 -1.82 -33.71
CA MET A 1 24.44 -2.48 -33.87
C MET A 1 23.66 -2.66 -32.56
N ARG A 2 24.23 -3.19 -31.46
CA ARG A 2 23.56 -3.32 -30.14
C ARG A 2 23.14 -1.97 -29.51
N SER A 3 23.89 -0.89 -29.67
CA SER A 3 23.54 0.43 -29.11
C SER A 3 22.34 1.10 -29.81
N LEU A 4 22.14 0.89 -31.10
CA LEU A 4 21.02 1.41 -31.86
C LEU A 4 19.72 0.64 -31.56
N LEU A 5 19.81 -0.68 -31.31
CA LEU A 5 18.68 -1.49 -30.87
C LEU A 5 18.17 -1.09 -29.48
N ASN A 6 19.09 -0.83 -28.54
CA ASN A 6 18.74 -0.34 -27.21
C ASN A 6 18.12 1.05 -27.23
N PHE A 7 18.51 1.93 -28.15
CA PHE A 7 17.90 3.26 -28.31
C PHE A 7 16.49 3.16 -28.87
N SER A 8 16.27 2.30 -29.88
CA SER A 8 14.94 2.11 -30.46
C SER A 8 13.97 1.46 -29.47
N GLU A 9 14.43 0.50 -28.67
CA GLU A 9 13.61 -0.13 -27.62
C GLU A 9 13.20 0.87 -26.53
N ARG A 10 14.12 1.69 -26.05
CA ARG A 10 13.84 2.77 -25.07
C ARG A 10 12.86 3.79 -25.66
N ALA A 11 13.01 4.17 -26.93
CA ALA A 11 12.10 5.07 -27.61
C ALA A 11 10.70 4.48 -27.76
N LEU A 12 10.57 3.19 -28.09
CA LEU A 12 9.29 2.50 -28.18
C LEU A 12 8.59 2.35 -26.83
N ARG A 13 9.35 2.03 -25.75
CA ARG A 13 8.82 2.01 -24.38
C ARG A 13 8.34 3.38 -23.93
N PHE A 14 9.13 4.44 -24.23
CA PHE A 14 8.76 5.81 -23.94
C PHE A 14 7.48 6.22 -24.70
N ALA A 15 7.38 5.90 -25.99
CA ALA A 15 6.20 6.16 -26.81
C ALA A 15 4.99 5.37 -26.30
N GLY A 16 5.15 4.08 -25.95
CA GLY A 16 4.11 3.25 -25.37
C GLY A 16 3.58 3.80 -24.05
N ASN A 17 4.45 4.18 -23.13
CA ASN A 17 4.07 4.81 -21.87
C ASN A 17 3.40 6.18 -22.08
N THR A 18 3.85 6.94 -23.08
CA THR A 18 3.23 8.23 -23.42
C THR A 18 1.82 8.05 -23.96
N LEU A 19 1.59 7.04 -24.79
CA LEU A 19 0.26 6.69 -25.31
C LEU A 19 -0.66 6.18 -24.20
N LEU A 20 -0.17 5.34 -23.30
CA LEU A 20 -0.92 4.89 -22.12
C LEU A 20 -1.29 6.06 -21.20
N ARG A 21 -0.36 6.96 -20.90
CA ARG A 21 -0.62 8.20 -20.17
C ARG A 21 -1.65 9.07 -20.86
N ALA A 22 -1.58 9.19 -22.20
CA ALA A 22 -2.55 9.95 -22.98
C ALA A 22 -3.93 9.30 -22.94
N SER A 23 -4.02 7.97 -23.06
CA SER A 23 -5.29 7.25 -22.99
C SER A 23 -5.98 7.40 -21.63
N GLN A 24 -5.22 7.37 -20.54
CA GLN A 24 -5.76 7.58 -19.19
C GLN A 24 -6.24 9.02 -18.96
N ARG A 25 -5.61 10.03 -19.60
CA ARG A 25 -6.09 11.42 -19.57
C ARG A 25 -7.40 11.61 -20.35
N ILE A 26 -7.69 10.74 -21.30
CA ILE A 26 -8.91 10.79 -22.15
C ILE A 26 -10.04 9.98 -21.51
N THR A 27 -9.73 9.02 -20.62
CA THR A 27 -10.76 8.25 -19.93
C THR A 27 -11.50 9.17 -18.96
N PRO A 28 -12.81 9.41 -19.14
CA PRO A 28 -13.56 10.28 -18.25
C PRO A 28 -13.52 9.72 -16.82
N LEU A 29 -13.28 10.60 -15.85
CA LEU A 29 -13.41 10.22 -14.44
C LEU A 29 -14.84 9.70 -14.18
N PRO A 30 -15.00 8.58 -13.47
CA PRO A 30 -16.30 8.11 -13.03
C PRO A 30 -17.02 9.21 -12.26
N LYS A 31 -18.35 9.25 -12.32
CA LYS A 31 -19.12 10.21 -11.53
C LYS A 31 -19.35 9.66 -10.14
N LEU A 32 -18.79 10.32 -9.15
CA LEU A 32 -19.13 10.06 -7.75
C LEU A 32 -20.57 10.51 -7.45
N THR A 33 -21.32 9.70 -6.73
CA THR A 33 -22.61 10.08 -6.17
C THR A 33 -22.45 11.16 -5.10
N ALA A 34 -23.55 11.79 -4.67
CA ALA A 34 -23.50 12.77 -3.59
C ALA A 34 -22.99 12.15 -2.26
N ASP A 35 -23.39 10.93 -1.97
CA ASP A 35 -22.97 10.22 -0.76
C ASP A 35 -21.49 9.84 -0.80
N GLU A 36 -20.98 9.39 -1.96
CA GLU A 36 -19.56 9.08 -2.11
C GLU A 36 -18.69 10.32 -1.97
N ARG A 37 -19.09 11.45 -2.57
CA ARG A 37 -18.41 12.74 -2.35
C ARG A 37 -18.39 13.15 -0.88
N LYS A 38 -19.50 12.96 -0.15
CA LYS A 38 -19.59 13.25 1.28
C LYS A 38 -18.64 12.36 2.09
N LEU A 39 -18.53 11.07 1.73
CA LEU A 39 -17.60 10.15 2.39
C LEU A 39 -16.15 10.54 2.14
N LEU A 40 -15.78 10.83 0.90
CA LEU A 40 -14.42 11.23 0.54
C LEU A 40 -14.05 12.60 1.14
N ALA A 41 -15.00 13.55 1.22
CA ALA A 41 -14.77 14.86 1.84
C ALA A 41 -14.34 14.76 3.31
N ARG A 42 -14.65 13.67 4.02
CA ARG A 42 -14.16 13.43 5.39
C ARG A 42 -12.65 13.33 5.47
N ASN A 43 -11.99 13.00 4.37
CA ASN A 43 -10.53 12.87 4.30
C ASN A 43 -9.80 14.21 4.40
N GLU A 44 -10.48 15.34 4.19
CA GLU A 44 -9.88 16.68 4.31
C GLU A 44 -9.25 16.91 5.69
N ARG A 45 -9.81 16.32 6.73
CA ARG A 45 -9.26 16.39 8.09
C ARG A 45 -7.86 15.81 8.25
N PHE A 46 -7.41 14.99 7.31
CA PHE A 46 -6.08 14.36 7.34
C PHE A 46 -5.04 15.14 6.54
N ARG A 47 -5.44 16.14 5.74
CA ARG A 47 -4.50 16.94 4.97
C ARG A 47 -3.49 17.60 5.90
N ASP A 48 -2.21 17.31 5.69
CA ASP A 48 -1.08 17.87 6.44
C ASP A 48 -1.10 17.69 7.98
N ILE A 49 -1.95 16.80 8.49
CA ILE A 49 -2.11 16.59 9.95
C ILE A 49 -0.80 16.13 10.62
N HIS A 50 0.12 15.56 9.84
CA HIS A 50 1.42 15.06 10.29
C HIS A 50 2.60 15.84 9.71
N ARG A 51 2.35 17.06 9.25
CA ARG A 51 3.39 17.90 8.65
C ARG A 51 4.62 18.02 9.58
N GLY A 52 5.79 17.68 9.01
CA GLY A 52 7.07 17.75 9.75
C GLY A 52 7.30 16.65 10.77
N ARG A 53 6.40 15.67 10.87
CA ARG A 53 6.59 14.48 11.70
C ARG A 53 7.02 13.29 10.85
N ARG A 54 7.93 12.46 11.38
CA ARG A 54 8.28 11.21 10.72
C ARG A 54 7.14 10.20 10.82
N ALA A 55 7.05 9.32 9.83
CA ALA A 55 6.08 8.22 9.81
C ALA A 55 6.71 6.93 9.32
N PHE A 56 6.11 5.79 9.67
CA PHE A 56 6.55 4.46 9.29
C PHE A 56 5.44 3.75 8.51
N VAL A 57 5.74 3.35 7.28
CA VAL A 57 4.90 2.43 6.49
C VAL A 57 5.45 1.03 6.66
N ILE A 58 4.68 0.17 7.32
CA ILE A 58 5.11 -1.16 7.73
C ILE A 58 4.31 -2.20 6.94
N GLY A 59 5.01 -2.90 6.05
CA GLY A 59 4.47 -4.01 5.27
C GLY A 59 4.35 -5.30 6.08
N THR A 60 4.40 -6.42 5.38
CA THR A 60 4.29 -7.75 5.98
C THR A 60 5.43 -8.68 5.56
N GLY A 61 6.49 -8.13 5.00
CA GLY A 61 7.65 -8.91 4.54
C GLY A 61 8.39 -9.64 5.65
N PRO A 62 9.12 -10.71 5.33
CA PRO A 62 9.80 -11.56 6.31
C PRO A 62 10.90 -10.84 7.09
N SER A 63 11.48 -9.75 6.57
CA SER A 63 12.45 -8.92 7.28
C SER A 63 11.96 -8.39 8.63
N LEU A 64 10.64 -8.26 8.82
CA LEU A 64 10.07 -7.84 10.12
C LEU A 64 10.36 -8.82 11.26
N GLN A 65 10.68 -10.08 10.96
CA GLN A 65 11.07 -11.06 11.99
C GLN A 65 12.39 -10.68 12.69
N THR A 66 13.24 -9.88 12.05
CA THR A 66 14.55 -9.48 12.55
C THR A 66 14.61 -8.04 13.05
N GLN A 67 13.55 -7.24 12.81
CA GLN A 67 13.48 -5.82 13.18
C GLN A 67 12.65 -5.64 14.46
N ASN A 68 13.21 -4.98 15.48
CA ASN A 68 12.49 -4.70 16.71
C ASN A 68 11.55 -3.51 16.55
N LEU A 69 10.24 -3.76 16.42
CA LEU A 69 9.23 -2.72 16.24
C LEU A 69 8.75 -2.07 17.56
N ALA A 70 9.21 -2.52 18.73
CA ALA A 70 8.76 -1.97 20.01
C ALA A 70 8.97 -0.45 20.16
N PRO A 71 10.05 0.15 19.62
CA PRO A 71 10.25 1.60 19.71
C PRO A 71 9.25 2.45 18.92
N LEU A 72 8.41 1.84 18.06
CA LEU A 72 7.47 2.55 17.18
C LEU A 72 6.10 2.84 17.85
N GLY A 73 5.91 2.50 19.10
CA GLY A 73 4.61 2.67 19.80
C GLY A 73 4.08 4.11 19.84
N ASP A 74 4.97 5.11 19.87
CA ASP A 74 4.62 6.54 19.89
C ASP A 74 4.76 7.21 18.50
N GLU A 75 5.09 6.44 17.48
CA GLU A 75 5.30 6.93 16.13
C GLU A 75 4.01 6.89 15.29
N ILE A 76 3.98 7.68 14.22
CA ILE A 76 2.91 7.59 13.23
C ILE A 76 3.17 6.36 12.37
N THR A 77 2.28 5.37 12.46
CA THR A 77 2.44 4.10 11.77
C THR A 77 1.28 3.84 10.81
N PHE A 78 1.62 3.40 9.61
CA PHE A 78 0.70 2.90 8.60
C PHE A 78 0.98 1.42 8.40
N THR A 79 -0.01 0.58 8.67
CA THR A 79 0.10 -0.87 8.48
C THR A 79 -0.95 -1.40 7.51
N LEU A 80 -0.83 -2.66 7.12
CA LEU A 80 -1.62 -3.19 6.03
C LEU A 80 -1.89 -4.70 6.16
N SER A 81 -2.88 -5.17 5.42
CA SER A 81 -3.19 -6.60 5.23
C SER A 81 -3.25 -7.38 6.55
N ALA A 82 -2.44 -8.41 6.72
CA ALA A 82 -2.42 -9.26 7.91
C ALA A 82 -1.40 -8.82 8.97
N PHE A 83 -1.02 -7.55 9.05
CA PHE A 83 -0.10 -7.05 10.08
C PHE A 83 -0.58 -7.33 11.51
N TRP A 84 -1.90 -7.43 11.74
CA TRP A 84 -2.49 -7.80 13.03
C TRP A 84 -1.96 -9.14 13.60
N LYS A 85 -1.40 -10.02 12.75
CA LYS A 85 -0.75 -11.27 13.17
C LYS A 85 0.62 -11.04 13.82
N HIS A 86 1.23 -9.85 13.66
CA HIS A 86 2.52 -9.55 14.26
C HIS A 86 2.38 -9.43 15.77
N PRO A 87 3.24 -10.11 16.58
CA PRO A 87 3.13 -10.10 18.04
C PRO A 87 3.21 -8.69 18.66
N ILE A 88 3.75 -7.72 17.94
CA ILE A 88 3.88 -6.34 18.38
C ILE A 88 2.54 -5.66 18.66
N VAL A 89 1.44 -6.08 18.03
CA VAL A 89 0.10 -5.48 18.24
C VAL A 89 -0.43 -5.70 19.67
N LYS A 90 0.22 -6.56 20.44
CA LYS A 90 -0.02 -6.71 21.89
C LYS A 90 0.62 -5.62 22.73
N GLN A 91 1.55 -4.85 22.17
CA GLN A 91 2.28 -3.78 22.86
C GLN A 91 1.79 -2.40 22.43
N TRP A 92 1.49 -2.21 21.14
CA TRP A 92 0.94 -0.99 20.60
C TRP A 92 0.08 -1.26 19.36
N GLU A 93 -0.86 -0.37 19.08
CA GLU A 93 -1.72 -0.43 17.90
C GLU A 93 -1.22 0.54 16.82
N PRO A 94 -1.32 0.17 15.52
CA PRO A 94 -1.00 1.09 14.44
C PRO A 94 -1.96 2.29 14.43
N THR A 95 -1.44 3.47 14.08
CA THR A 95 -2.25 4.68 13.92
C THR A 95 -3.25 4.51 12.77
N TYR A 96 -2.76 3.99 11.64
CA TYR A 96 -3.53 3.79 10.42
C TYR A 96 -3.40 2.36 9.92
N TYR A 97 -4.52 1.80 9.49
CA TYR A 97 -4.57 0.46 8.94
C TYR A 97 -5.23 0.47 7.56
N CYS A 98 -4.57 -0.09 6.55
CA CYS A 98 -4.99 0.01 5.16
C CYS A 98 -5.28 -1.35 4.53
N PHE A 99 -6.36 -1.42 3.78
CA PHE A 99 -6.72 -2.55 2.93
C PHE A 99 -7.06 -2.04 1.53
N SER A 100 -6.59 -2.71 0.49
CA SER A 100 -6.90 -2.35 -0.90
C SER A 100 -7.23 -3.55 -1.79
N ASP A 101 -6.99 -4.78 -1.32
CA ASP A 101 -7.24 -5.99 -2.10
C ASP A 101 -8.76 -6.25 -2.19
N PRO A 102 -9.35 -6.28 -3.40
CA PRO A 102 -10.76 -6.56 -3.58
C PRO A 102 -11.20 -7.94 -3.04
N LEU A 103 -10.30 -8.93 -3.00
CA LEU A 103 -10.60 -10.28 -2.48
C LEU A 103 -10.98 -10.26 -1.00
N LEU A 104 -10.52 -9.26 -0.24
CA LEU A 104 -10.90 -9.10 1.17
C LEU A 104 -12.37 -8.66 1.36
N PHE A 105 -13.02 -8.20 0.29
CA PHE A 105 -14.37 -7.65 0.33
C PHE A 105 -15.38 -8.47 -0.49
N ASP A 106 -15.14 -9.77 -0.66
CA ASP A 106 -16.03 -10.68 -1.38
C ASP A 106 -17.31 -11.02 -0.58
N GLY A 107 -17.36 -10.64 0.69
CA GLY A 107 -18.50 -10.87 1.60
C GLY A 107 -18.61 -12.30 2.14
N SER A 108 -17.60 -13.14 1.88
CA SER A 108 -17.55 -14.53 2.38
C SER A 108 -17.39 -14.61 3.88
N GLN A 109 -17.71 -15.79 4.46
CA GLN A 109 -17.50 -16.03 5.88
C GLN A 109 -16.03 -15.93 6.29
N PRO A 110 -15.04 -16.46 5.53
CA PRO A 110 -13.63 -16.29 5.83
C PRO A 110 -13.22 -14.82 6.00
N MET A 111 -13.72 -13.95 5.12
CA MET A 111 -13.38 -12.53 5.19
C MET A 111 -14.04 -11.84 6.39
N ARG A 112 -15.24 -12.22 6.78
CA ARG A 112 -15.85 -11.74 8.03
C ARG A 112 -15.02 -12.13 9.26
N GLU A 113 -14.56 -13.38 9.31
CA GLU A 113 -13.69 -13.86 10.39
C GLU A 113 -12.34 -13.15 10.40
N PHE A 114 -11.76 -12.91 9.22
CA PHE A 114 -10.55 -12.12 9.09
C PHE A 114 -10.72 -10.72 9.69
N PHE A 115 -11.76 -9.97 9.32
CA PHE A 115 -12.01 -8.63 9.86
C PHE A 115 -12.36 -8.66 11.35
N ALA A 116 -13.07 -9.65 11.83
CA ALA A 116 -13.32 -9.84 13.27
C ALA A 116 -12.00 -9.98 14.06
N ARG A 117 -11.02 -10.71 13.52
CA ARG A 117 -9.68 -10.82 14.11
C ARG A 117 -8.91 -9.50 14.03
N VAL A 118 -9.01 -8.77 12.92
CA VAL A 118 -8.42 -7.41 12.82
C VAL A 118 -8.94 -6.53 13.94
N VAL A 119 -10.26 -6.41 14.08
CA VAL A 119 -10.89 -5.56 15.11
C VAL A 119 -10.51 -6.02 16.52
N SER A 120 -10.40 -7.33 16.77
CA SER A 120 -10.03 -7.83 18.11
C SER A 120 -8.58 -7.52 18.51
N HIS A 121 -7.69 -7.27 17.54
CA HIS A 121 -6.27 -7.00 17.79
C HIS A 121 -5.90 -5.52 17.71
N VAL A 122 -6.63 -4.75 16.90
CA VAL A 122 -6.34 -3.33 16.65
C VAL A 122 -7.64 -2.50 16.63
N PRO A 123 -8.41 -2.50 17.74
CA PRO A 123 -9.74 -1.91 17.80
C PRO A 123 -9.78 -0.38 17.66
N HIS A 124 -8.65 0.32 17.87
CA HIS A 124 -8.60 1.79 17.85
C HIS A 124 -7.90 2.36 16.61
N ALA A 125 -7.43 1.51 15.69
CA ALA A 125 -6.80 1.96 14.46
C ALA A 125 -7.77 2.73 13.56
N THR A 126 -7.28 3.72 12.83
CA THR A 126 -8.04 4.37 11.77
C THR A 126 -7.90 3.57 10.47
N PHE A 127 -9.02 3.10 9.91
CA PHE A 127 -9.04 2.22 8.75
C PHE A 127 -9.24 2.98 7.45
N PHE A 128 -8.40 2.71 6.45
CA PHE A 128 -8.55 3.21 5.08
C PHE A 128 -8.86 2.07 4.11
N LEU A 129 -9.97 2.20 3.38
CA LEU A 129 -10.52 1.17 2.51
C LEU A 129 -10.83 1.74 1.12
N PRO A 130 -10.81 0.93 0.04
CA PRO A 130 -11.32 1.39 -1.25
C PRO A 130 -12.84 1.65 -1.16
N LEU A 131 -13.29 2.68 -1.86
CA LEU A 131 -14.70 3.12 -1.83
C LEU A 131 -15.64 2.00 -2.30
N GLU A 132 -15.20 1.15 -3.21
CA GLU A 132 -15.93 0.00 -3.71
C GLU A 132 -16.28 -1.03 -2.61
N ALA A 133 -15.46 -1.10 -1.55
CA ALA A 133 -15.71 -1.99 -0.42
C ALA A 133 -16.86 -1.53 0.49
N ARG A 134 -17.32 -0.26 0.36
CA ARG A 134 -18.29 0.38 1.25
C ARG A 134 -19.54 -0.46 1.50
N GLU A 135 -20.12 -0.99 0.44
CA GLU A 135 -21.39 -1.73 0.56
C GLU A 135 -21.23 -2.98 1.42
N VAL A 136 -20.21 -3.78 1.18
CA VAL A 136 -19.94 -5.01 1.92
C VAL A 136 -19.59 -4.69 3.37
N VAL A 137 -18.69 -3.72 3.57
CA VAL A 137 -18.23 -3.30 4.90
C VAL A 137 -19.39 -2.82 5.76
N THR A 138 -20.27 -1.98 5.21
CA THR A 138 -21.43 -1.45 5.94
C THR A 138 -22.49 -2.51 6.20
N ARG A 139 -22.85 -3.30 5.17
CA ARG A 139 -23.88 -4.33 5.28
C ARG A 139 -23.51 -5.42 6.28
N GLN A 140 -22.24 -5.78 6.35
CA GLN A 140 -21.76 -6.85 7.25
C GLN A 140 -21.16 -6.34 8.56
N ASN A 141 -21.09 -5.01 8.76
CA ASN A 141 -20.51 -4.37 9.93
C ASN A 141 -19.09 -4.90 10.23
N LEU A 142 -18.24 -4.91 9.20
CA LEU A 142 -16.90 -5.56 9.27
C LEU A 142 -15.92 -4.82 10.18
N LEU A 143 -16.05 -3.49 10.32
CA LEU A 143 -15.13 -2.61 11.05
C LEU A 143 -15.94 -1.53 11.80
N PRO A 144 -15.40 -0.90 12.87
CA PRO A 144 -16.05 0.23 13.57
C PRO A 144 -16.29 1.42 12.64
N GLY A 145 -17.54 1.82 12.44
CA GLY A 145 -17.96 2.74 11.37
C GLY A 145 -17.41 4.17 11.48
N ASP A 146 -17.14 4.65 12.69
CA ASP A 146 -16.57 5.98 12.98
C ASP A 146 -15.06 6.07 12.64
N GLN A 147 -14.38 4.93 12.61
CA GLN A 147 -12.96 4.81 12.30
C GLN A 147 -12.67 4.52 10.82
N ILE A 148 -13.71 4.36 9.98
CA ILE A 148 -13.55 4.02 8.56
C ILE A 148 -13.50 5.29 7.71
N TYR A 149 -12.48 5.34 6.86
CA TYR A 149 -12.30 6.32 5.79
C TYR A 149 -12.10 5.60 4.46
N TYR A 150 -12.55 6.23 3.39
CA TYR A 150 -12.50 5.63 2.07
C TYR A 150 -11.58 6.42 1.14
N PHE A 151 -10.92 5.72 0.23
CA PHE A 151 -10.25 6.30 -0.92
C PHE A 151 -10.85 5.76 -2.21
N ALA A 152 -10.83 6.53 -3.29
CA ALA A 152 -11.41 6.15 -4.57
C ALA A 152 -10.28 5.95 -5.60
N PRO A 153 -9.83 4.71 -5.87
CA PRO A 153 -8.77 4.47 -6.84
C PRO A 153 -9.30 4.66 -8.28
N HIS A 154 -8.51 5.33 -9.13
CA HIS A 154 -8.80 5.46 -10.55
C HIS A 154 -7.52 5.59 -11.37
N GLY A 155 -7.47 4.94 -12.52
CA GLY A 155 -6.27 4.89 -13.36
C GLY A 155 -5.19 3.99 -12.78
N ASP A 156 -3.93 4.25 -13.13
CA ASP A 156 -2.78 3.43 -12.70
C ASP A 156 -1.59 4.33 -12.36
N LEU A 157 -1.15 4.26 -11.11
CA LEU A 157 -0.02 5.02 -10.59
C LEU A 157 1.29 4.77 -11.36
N ALA A 158 1.48 3.55 -11.91
CA ALA A 158 2.67 3.18 -12.66
C ALA A 158 2.89 4.02 -13.92
N VAL A 159 1.81 4.60 -14.48
CA VAL A 159 1.86 5.35 -15.74
C VAL A 159 1.34 6.78 -15.62
N MET A 160 0.66 7.12 -14.51
CA MET A 160 0.17 8.49 -14.28
C MET A 160 1.30 9.42 -13.82
N ASP A 161 1.26 10.66 -14.29
CA ASP A 161 2.00 11.75 -13.66
C ASP A 161 1.09 12.44 -12.65
N VAL A 162 1.38 12.26 -11.38
CA VAL A 162 0.56 12.76 -10.26
C VAL A 162 1.25 13.98 -9.68
N PRO A 163 0.74 15.20 -9.93
CA PRO A 163 1.37 16.41 -9.40
C PRO A 163 1.09 16.58 -7.90
N GLU A 164 -0.08 16.19 -7.46
CA GLU A 164 -0.57 16.32 -6.08
C GLU A 164 -1.58 15.22 -5.78
N LEU A 165 -1.69 14.84 -4.51
CA LEU A 165 -2.72 13.93 -4.02
C LEU A 165 -3.85 14.70 -3.35
N ASP A 166 -5.09 14.31 -3.69
CA ASP A 166 -6.28 14.76 -2.99
C ASP A 166 -7.19 13.58 -2.66
N LEU A 167 -7.19 13.18 -1.39
CA LEU A 167 -8.02 12.07 -0.90
C LEU A 167 -9.52 12.39 -0.86
N THR A 168 -9.91 13.63 -1.13
CA THR A 168 -11.34 14.02 -1.21
C THR A 168 -11.94 13.71 -2.58
N THR A 169 -11.12 13.25 -3.53
CA THR A 169 -11.50 12.84 -4.87
C THR A 169 -10.81 11.53 -5.26
N PHE A 170 -10.61 11.27 -6.55
CA PHE A 170 -9.91 10.09 -7.01
C PHE A 170 -8.41 10.18 -6.76
N ILE A 171 -7.83 9.07 -6.32
CA ILE A 171 -6.38 8.86 -6.26
C ILE A 171 -5.97 7.79 -7.27
N PRO A 172 -4.70 7.73 -7.69
CA PRO A 172 -4.25 6.67 -8.60
C PRO A 172 -4.50 5.26 -8.04
N GLY A 173 -4.90 4.34 -8.92
CA GLY A 173 -4.92 2.92 -8.63
C GLY A 173 -3.50 2.37 -8.42
N VAL A 174 -3.34 1.32 -7.64
CA VAL A 174 -2.05 0.77 -7.21
C VAL A 174 -1.95 -0.73 -7.41
N MET A 175 -0.73 -1.25 -7.47
CA MET A 175 -0.47 -2.70 -7.53
C MET A 175 -0.45 -3.37 -6.15
N ASN A 176 -0.18 -2.61 -5.08
CA ASN A 176 -0.18 -3.15 -3.73
C ASN A 176 -0.56 -2.09 -2.69
N VAL A 177 -1.03 -2.56 -1.56
CA VAL A 177 -1.56 -1.70 -0.50
C VAL A 177 -0.49 -0.82 0.18
N ALA A 178 0.79 -1.19 0.14
CA ALA A 178 1.85 -0.34 0.68
C ALA A 178 1.96 1.00 -0.08
N GLN A 179 1.68 1.00 -1.38
CA GLN A 179 1.63 2.21 -2.18
C GLN A 179 0.50 3.15 -1.74
N VAL A 180 -0.66 2.60 -1.33
CA VAL A 180 -1.73 3.40 -0.71
C VAL A 180 -1.25 4.01 0.61
N CYS A 181 -0.61 3.23 1.48
CA CYS A 181 -0.07 3.72 2.75
C CYS A 181 0.93 4.88 2.53
N ILE A 182 1.80 4.79 1.52
CA ILE A 182 2.73 5.86 1.16
C ILE A 182 1.96 7.11 0.67
N MET A 183 0.94 6.94 -0.19
CA MET A 183 0.10 8.07 -0.62
C MET A 183 -0.61 8.75 0.56
N LEU A 184 -1.13 7.98 1.50
CA LEU A 184 -1.75 8.50 2.72
C LEU A 184 -0.74 9.30 3.55
N ALA A 185 0.47 8.77 3.76
CA ALA A 185 1.52 9.45 4.51
C ALA A 185 1.97 10.75 3.83
N ILE A 186 2.07 10.76 2.49
CA ILE A 186 2.35 11.96 1.69
C ILE A 186 1.24 13.00 1.87
N TYR A 187 -0.04 12.61 1.69
CA TYR A 187 -1.18 13.51 1.86
C TYR A 187 -1.27 14.12 3.26
N MET A 188 -0.90 13.34 4.27
CA MET A 188 -0.85 13.79 5.66
C MET A 188 0.39 14.64 5.99
N GLY A 189 1.28 14.87 5.01
CA GLY A 189 2.45 15.75 5.16
C GLY A 189 3.58 15.16 5.99
N ALA A 190 3.59 13.86 6.24
CA ALA A 190 4.64 13.22 7.01
C ALA A 190 6.00 13.26 6.27
N SER A 191 7.07 13.61 6.97
CA SER A 191 8.44 13.62 6.42
C SER A 191 9.46 13.57 7.57
N PRO A 192 10.44 12.65 7.51
CA PRO A 192 10.60 11.55 6.54
C PRO A 192 9.58 10.43 6.71
N ILE A 193 9.32 9.69 5.62
CA ILE A 193 8.53 8.45 5.61
C ILE A 193 9.51 7.29 5.53
N PHE A 194 9.50 6.40 6.52
CA PHE A 194 10.33 5.21 6.57
C PHE A 194 9.53 3.97 6.18
N LEU A 195 10.11 3.12 5.33
CA LEU A 195 9.50 1.88 4.87
C LEU A 195 10.13 0.69 5.59
N LEU A 196 9.32 -0.20 6.14
CA LEU A 196 9.74 -1.44 6.82
C LEU A 196 8.95 -2.63 6.27
N GLY A 197 9.58 -3.80 6.18
CA GLY A 197 8.89 -5.00 5.73
C GLY A 197 8.36 -4.94 4.29
N LEU A 198 8.97 -4.13 3.43
CA LEU A 198 8.71 -4.06 2.00
C LEU A 198 9.81 -4.77 1.22
N ASP A 199 9.94 -6.05 1.44
CA ASP A 199 11.04 -6.88 0.94
C ASP A 199 11.01 -7.02 -0.59
N HIS A 200 9.84 -7.26 -1.18
CA HIS A 200 9.63 -7.39 -2.63
C HIS A 200 10.58 -8.38 -3.34
N ASP A 201 11.05 -9.39 -2.63
CA ASP A 201 11.99 -10.41 -3.09
C ASP A 201 11.34 -11.76 -3.40
N TRP A 202 10.01 -11.84 -3.28
CA TRP A 202 9.23 -13.08 -3.37
C TRP A 202 9.35 -13.81 -4.72
N LEU A 203 9.77 -13.15 -5.81
CA LEU A 203 10.06 -13.81 -7.08
C LEU A 203 11.35 -14.64 -7.05
N SER A 204 12.29 -14.33 -6.17
CA SER A 204 13.53 -15.11 -5.99
C SER A 204 13.36 -16.29 -5.05
N HIS A 205 12.25 -16.36 -4.31
CA HIS A 205 11.95 -17.37 -3.29
C HIS A 205 10.63 -18.09 -3.58
N GLN A 206 10.57 -18.84 -4.69
CA GLN A 206 9.32 -19.43 -5.22
C GLN A 206 8.59 -20.36 -4.24
N ASN A 207 9.30 -20.99 -3.30
CA ASN A 207 8.75 -21.98 -2.36
C ASN A 207 8.91 -21.58 -0.88
N GLU A 208 9.33 -20.34 -0.59
CA GLU A 208 9.63 -19.87 0.75
C GLU A 208 8.60 -18.89 1.31
N VAL A 209 8.76 -18.53 2.57
CA VAL A 209 7.90 -17.63 3.30
C VAL A 209 7.94 -16.23 2.67
N LYS A 210 6.81 -15.74 2.19
CA LYS A 210 6.65 -14.44 1.53
C LYS A 210 6.28 -13.31 2.51
N HIS A 211 5.91 -13.68 3.73
CA HIS A 211 5.48 -12.77 4.78
C HIS A 211 6.12 -13.18 6.12
N PHE A 212 6.12 -12.28 7.11
CA PHE A 212 6.61 -12.60 8.47
C PHE A 212 5.77 -13.69 9.15
N TYR A 213 4.58 -13.98 8.66
CA TYR A 213 3.71 -15.09 9.07
C TYR A 213 3.71 -16.18 8.00
N SER A 214 3.50 -17.44 8.40
CA SER A 214 3.34 -18.54 7.45
C SER A 214 1.95 -18.49 6.80
N GLY A 215 1.90 -18.77 5.49
CA GLY A 215 0.67 -18.86 4.70
C GLY A 215 0.15 -17.55 4.11
N HIS A 216 -1.04 -17.60 3.48
CA HIS A 216 -1.69 -16.44 2.87
C HIS A 216 -2.66 -15.79 3.86
N ALA A 217 -2.32 -14.69 4.45
CA ALA A 217 -3.15 -13.68 5.17
C ALA A 217 -4.55 -14.13 5.69
N GLY A 218 -4.64 -15.27 6.40
CA GLY A 218 -5.93 -15.81 6.84
C GLY A 218 -6.59 -16.77 5.85
N LEU A 219 -5.99 -16.98 4.67
CA LEU A 219 -6.46 -17.95 3.67
C LEU A 219 -5.90 -19.36 3.88
N GLU A 220 -5.03 -19.56 4.87
CA GLU A 220 -4.50 -20.88 5.21
C GLU A 220 -5.60 -21.86 5.64
N GLU A 221 -6.60 -21.32 6.35
CA GLU A 221 -7.76 -22.06 6.82
C GLU A 221 -8.81 -22.26 5.70
N HIS A 222 -8.57 -21.64 4.52
CA HIS A 222 -9.47 -21.62 3.37
C HIS A 222 -8.74 -22.03 2.08
N PRO A 223 -8.36 -23.31 1.96
CA PRO A 223 -7.62 -23.83 0.81
C PRO A 223 -8.35 -23.66 -0.53
N GLU A 224 -9.67 -23.51 -0.50
CA GLU A 224 -10.50 -23.24 -1.69
C GLU A 224 -10.21 -21.90 -2.36
N LEU A 225 -9.63 -20.92 -1.65
CA LEU A 225 -9.22 -19.63 -2.21
C LEU A 225 -7.80 -19.65 -2.80
N ARG A 226 -7.03 -20.70 -2.55
CA ARG A 226 -5.67 -20.88 -3.10
C ARG A 226 -5.59 -20.98 -4.62
N PRO A 227 -6.55 -21.63 -5.34
CA PRO A 227 -6.45 -21.78 -6.78
C PRO A 227 -6.34 -20.46 -7.54
N VAL A 228 -6.95 -19.38 -7.05
CA VAL A 228 -6.93 -18.06 -7.70
C VAL A 228 -5.50 -17.48 -7.79
N LEU A 229 -4.61 -17.87 -6.86
CA LEU A 229 -3.22 -17.38 -6.81
C LEU A 229 -2.21 -18.35 -7.44
N SER A 230 -2.55 -19.64 -7.55
CA SER A 230 -1.65 -20.67 -8.09
C SER A 230 -1.57 -20.67 -9.62
N ASP A 231 -2.55 -20.07 -10.30
CA ASP A 231 -2.68 -20.11 -11.75
C ASP A 231 -1.93 -18.98 -12.47
N TRP A 232 -1.30 -18.08 -11.70
CA TRP A 232 -0.55 -16.98 -12.29
C TRP A 232 0.79 -17.46 -12.83
N SER A 233 1.03 -17.22 -14.13
CA SER A 233 2.31 -17.55 -14.74
C SER A 233 3.43 -16.68 -14.12
N TYR A 234 4.65 -17.22 -14.07
CA TYR A 234 5.82 -16.48 -13.61
C TYR A 234 6.04 -15.18 -14.40
N LYS A 235 5.76 -15.22 -15.72
CA LYS A 235 5.78 -14.02 -16.55
C LYS A 235 4.81 -12.95 -16.04
N PHE A 236 3.57 -13.34 -15.74
CA PHE A 236 2.57 -12.40 -15.21
C PHE A 236 3.01 -11.80 -13.87
N LEU A 237 3.57 -12.61 -12.99
CA LEU A 237 4.11 -12.14 -11.70
C LEU A 237 5.27 -11.14 -11.89
N MET A 238 6.16 -11.35 -12.86
CA MET A 238 7.20 -10.38 -13.21
C MET A 238 6.62 -9.06 -13.76
N GLU A 239 5.57 -9.13 -14.58
CA GLU A 239 4.89 -7.93 -15.10
C GLU A 239 4.23 -7.14 -13.96
N CYS A 240 3.56 -7.81 -13.02
CA CYS A 240 3.03 -7.18 -11.80
C CYS A 240 4.13 -6.51 -10.98
N GLN A 241 5.27 -7.20 -10.81
CA GLN A 241 6.41 -6.66 -10.08
C GLN A 241 6.95 -5.39 -10.76
N LEU A 242 7.15 -5.43 -12.07
CA LEU A 242 7.61 -4.27 -12.84
C LEU A 242 6.63 -3.09 -12.74
N THR A 243 5.33 -3.35 -12.83
CA THR A 243 4.29 -2.33 -12.65
C THR A 243 4.37 -1.73 -11.24
N GLY A 244 4.58 -2.56 -10.23
CA GLY A 244 4.81 -2.13 -8.86
C GLY A 244 6.01 -1.18 -8.71
N TRP A 245 7.15 -1.49 -9.36
CA TRP A 245 8.34 -0.63 -9.38
C TRP A 245 8.05 0.73 -10.03
N ASN A 246 7.41 0.73 -11.20
CA ASN A 246 7.02 1.97 -11.87
C ASN A 246 6.11 2.85 -10.99
N ALA A 247 5.22 2.23 -10.22
CA ALA A 247 4.37 2.94 -9.27
C ALA A 247 5.18 3.53 -8.10
N TYR A 248 6.16 2.81 -7.55
CA TYR A 248 7.08 3.36 -6.53
C TYR A 248 7.92 4.52 -7.07
N GLU A 249 8.42 4.44 -8.31
CA GLU A 249 9.10 5.57 -8.94
C GLU A 249 8.18 6.79 -9.10
N SER A 250 6.89 6.58 -9.37
CA SER A 250 5.92 7.68 -9.42
C SER A 250 5.70 8.30 -8.04
N LEU A 251 5.67 7.49 -6.97
CA LEU A 251 5.62 7.98 -5.59
C LEU A 251 6.88 8.74 -5.19
N LEU A 252 8.07 8.29 -5.62
CA LEU A 252 9.31 9.00 -5.37
C LEU A 252 9.26 10.39 -6.02
N ARG A 253 8.90 10.47 -7.31
CA ARG A 253 8.77 11.76 -8.02
C ARG A 253 7.75 12.69 -7.36
N LEU A 254 6.61 12.14 -6.92
CA LEU A 254 5.58 12.90 -6.21
C LEU A 254 6.10 13.47 -4.88
N SER A 255 6.75 12.62 -4.08
CA SER A 255 7.30 13.01 -2.78
C SER A 255 8.39 14.08 -2.90
N GLU A 256 9.29 13.96 -3.89
CA GLU A 256 10.34 14.94 -4.18
C GLU A 256 9.74 16.32 -4.55
N ARG A 257 8.67 16.36 -5.37
CA ARG A 257 7.96 17.61 -5.71
C ARG A 257 7.37 18.31 -4.48
N GLN A 258 6.99 17.55 -3.47
CA GLN A 258 6.41 18.07 -2.22
C GLN A 258 7.45 18.28 -1.11
N GLY A 259 8.73 18.02 -1.38
CA GLY A 259 9.80 18.13 -0.39
C GLY A 259 9.72 17.06 0.71
N ILE A 260 9.04 15.96 0.45
CA ILE A 260 8.89 14.82 1.36
C ILE A 260 9.97 13.78 1.05
N ARG A 261 10.68 13.32 2.08
CA ARG A 261 11.71 12.30 1.94
C ARG A 261 11.13 10.92 2.27
N ILE A 262 11.28 9.97 1.36
CA ILE A 262 10.97 8.55 1.58
C ILE A 262 12.28 7.77 1.68
N VAL A 263 12.40 6.89 2.68
CA VAL A 263 13.60 6.11 2.97
C VAL A 263 13.23 4.66 3.21
N ASN A 264 13.87 3.74 2.50
CA ASN A 264 13.67 2.31 2.72
C ASN A 264 14.58 1.80 3.84
N ALA A 265 13.99 1.48 4.99
CA ALA A 265 14.67 0.91 6.15
C ALA A 265 14.34 -0.59 6.35
N THR A 266 13.79 -1.26 5.33
CA THR A 266 13.59 -2.71 5.30
C THR A 266 14.94 -3.42 5.40
N ALA A 267 15.07 -4.42 6.26
CA ALA A 267 16.27 -5.23 6.38
C ALA A 267 16.42 -6.18 5.18
N GLY A 268 17.26 -5.82 4.21
CA GLY A 268 17.38 -6.58 2.95
C GLY A 268 16.30 -6.23 1.92
N GLY A 269 15.84 -7.24 1.16
CA GLY A 269 14.85 -7.06 0.10
C GLY A 269 15.37 -6.37 -1.17
N PHE A 270 14.52 -6.30 -2.21
CA PHE A 270 14.90 -5.83 -3.55
C PHE A 270 14.34 -4.46 -3.92
N LEU A 271 13.49 -3.86 -3.08
CA LEU A 271 12.97 -2.52 -3.35
C LEU A 271 14.10 -1.49 -3.27
N ASP A 272 14.59 -1.03 -4.42
CA ASP A 272 15.75 -0.17 -4.60
C ASP A 272 15.41 1.25 -5.13
N VAL A 273 14.11 1.55 -5.26
CA VAL A 273 13.64 2.86 -5.75
C VAL A 273 13.98 3.98 -4.76
N PHE A 274 13.91 3.71 -3.46
CA PHE A 274 14.15 4.69 -2.40
C PHE A 274 15.54 4.53 -1.79
N ALA A 275 16.14 5.64 -1.35
CA ALA A 275 17.38 5.61 -0.58
C ALA A 275 17.23 4.68 0.63
N ARG A 276 18.26 3.89 0.91
CA ARG A 276 18.24 2.95 2.04
C ARG A 276 18.86 3.55 3.29
N ALA A 277 18.36 3.10 4.45
CA ALA A 277 18.94 3.40 5.74
C ALA A 277 18.89 2.18 6.67
N ASN A 278 19.74 2.18 7.69
CA ASN A 278 19.71 1.18 8.73
C ASN A 278 18.61 1.53 9.74
N TYR A 279 17.70 0.61 9.99
CA TYR A 279 16.57 0.83 10.91
C TYR A 279 17.04 1.04 12.34
N GLU A 280 17.99 0.26 12.83
CA GLU A 280 18.51 0.33 14.19
C GLU A 280 19.16 1.68 14.50
N GLU A 281 19.81 2.30 13.51
CA GLU A 281 20.37 3.66 13.64
C GLU A 281 19.26 4.72 13.69
N LEU A 282 18.19 4.54 12.90
CA LEU A 282 17.07 5.48 12.84
C LEU A 282 16.29 5.57 14.15
N ILE A 283 16.14 4.47 14.87
CA ILE A 283 15.40 4.44 16.14
C ILE A 283 16.24 4.96 17.32
N GLN A 284 17.58 5.00 17.20
CA GLN A 284 18.47 5.56 18.23
C GLN A 284 18.54 7.09 18.18
N THR A 285 18.23 7.70 17.03
CA THR A 285 18.23 9.16 16.82
C THR A 285 16.86 9.76 17.11
N ARG A 286 16.41 9.68 18.37
CA ARG A 286 15.21 10.40 18.86
C ARG A 286 15.53 11.83 19.26
#